data_86042ae3c47d483726d2d8e32790d1ff
#
_entry.id   86042ae3c47d483726d2d8e32790d1ff
#
_cell.length_a   1.000
_cell.length_b   1.000
_cell.length_c   1.000
_cell.angle_alpha   90.00
_cell.angle_beta   90.00
_cell.angle_gamma   90.00
#
_symmetry.space_group_name_H-M   'P 1'
#
loop_
_entity.id
_entity.type
_entity.pdbx_description
1 polymer ?
#
loop_
_entity_poly.entity_id
_entity_poly.type
_entity_poly.pdbx_seq_one_letter_code
_entity_poly.pdbx_strand_id
1 'polypeptide(L)'
;MSVLRPPSADELIDESLFDEDEFLPYWAELWPSGLALARHVATLDLAGRRVLELGCGLGLPSLAAALRGADVLATDWADDAIELLRRNAERNGALVRVERVRWSEPEPLLRAAPWDLVLGADLLYEERNADQLGELLPRLGGETLLAEPGRPYAQDFLRRFAAEPVADRIYRLAC
;
A
#
# COMPACT_ATOMS: atom_id res chain seq x y z
N MET A 1 -18.02 -3.21 -2.95
CA MET A 1 -16.80 -2.84 -3.69
C MET A 1 -16.54 -3.87 -4.77
N SER A 2 -16.25 -3.42 -6.01
CA SER A 2 -15.97 -4.28 -7.18
C SER A 2 -14.64 -3.81 -7.79
N VAL A 3 -13.70 -4.73 -8.01
CA VAL A 3 -12.33 -4.40 -8.42
C VAL A 3 -12.01 -5.05 -9.75
N LEU A 4 -11.53 -4.24 -10.70
CA LEU A 4 -10.90 -4.70 -11.93
C LEU A 4 -9.51 -5.22 -11.60
N ARG A 5 -9.11 -6.29 -12.25
CA ARG A 5 -7.74 -6.82 -12.20
C ARG A 5 -7.37 -7.33 -13.60
N PRO A 6 -6.10 -7.41 -13.95
CA PRO A 6 -5.67 -8.10 -15.15
C PRO A 6 -6.08 -9.59 -15.12
N PRO A 7 -6.23 -10.24 -16.27
CA PRO A 7 -6.55 -11.66 -16.34
C PRO A 7 -5.50 -12.55 -15.67
N SER A 8 -4.22 -12.22 -15.87
CA SER A 8 -3.07 -12.91 -15.26
C SER A 8 -1.90 -11.91 -15.12
N ALA A 9 -1.13 -12.02 -14.04
CA ALA A 9 0.13 -11.30 -13.89
C ALA A 9 1.17 -11.81 -14.90
N ASP A 10 1.16 -13.11 -15.22
CA ASP A 10 2.11 -13.71 -16.16
C ASP A 10 2.00 -13.12 -17.57
N GLU A 11 0.79 -12.68 -17.99
CA GLU A 11 0.58 -12.03 -19.29
C GLU A 11 1.14 -10.61 -19.36
N LEU A 12 1.52 -10.04 -18.22
CA LEU A 12 2.09 -8.69 -18.11
C LEU A 12 3.62 -8.70 -18.01
N ILE A 13 4.24 -9.88 -18.02
CA ILE A 13 5.69 -10.01 -17.97
C ILE A 13 6.27 -9.59 -19.32
N ASP A 14 7.03 -8.50 -19.34
CA ASP A 14 7.82 -8.06 -20.48
C ASP A 14 9.28 -8.42 -20.23
N GLU A 15 9.77 -9.47 -20.92
CA GLU A 15 11.14 -9.95 -20.78
C GLU A 15 12.19 -8.91 -21.20
N SER A 16 11.80 -7.87 -21.95
CA SER A 16 12.72 -6.80 -22.36
C SER A 16 13.05 -5.82 -21.21
N LEU A 17 12.27 -5.85 -20.14
CA LEU A 17 12.45 -5.03 -18.95
C LEU A 17 13.27 -5.72 -17.85
N PHE A 18 13.81 -6.92 -18.11
CA PHE A 18 14.58 -7.70 -17.13
C PHE A 18 15.87 -7.02 -16.62
N ASP A 19 16.32 -5.94 -17.22
CA ASP A 19 17.49 -5.17 -16.76
C ASP A 19 17.10 -3.99 -15.83
N GLU A 20 15.81 -3.71 -15.64
CA GLU A 20 15.31 -2.73 -14.69
C GLU A 20 14.82 -3.42 -13.41
N ASP A 21 15.11 -2.86 -12.26
CA ASP A 21 15.06 -3.45 -10.91
C ASP A 21 13.74 -4.02 -10.37
N GLU A 22 12.65 -4.19 -11.11
CA GLU A 22 11.38 -4.72 -10.60
C GLU A 22 10.49 -5.33 -11.70
N PHE A 23 10.68 -6.61 -12.00
CA PHE A 23 10.12 -7.27 -13.19
C PHE A 23 8.79 -7.92 -13.06
N LEU A 24 8.46 -8.37 -11.84
CA LEU A 24 7.25 -9.14 -11.68
C LEU A 24 6.12 -8.18 -11.38
N PRO A 25 5.02 -8.21 -12.14
CA PRO A 25 3.88 -7.33 -11.93
C PRO A 25 3.09 -7.71 -10.68
N TYR A 26 3.77 -7.73 -9.52
CA TYR A 26 3.17 -8.05 -8.22
C TYR A 26 1.96 -7.17 -7.90
N TRP A 27 1.93 -5.95 -8.44
CA TRP A 27 0.82 -5.02 -8.31
C TRP A 27 -0.49 -5.55 -8.89
N ALA A 28 -0.42 -6.47 -9.88
CA ALA A 28 -1.58 -6.99 -10.62
C ALA A 28 -2.35 -8.08 -9.85
N GLU A 29 -1.75 -8.65 -8.83
CA GLU A 29 -2.31 -9.76 -8.07
C GLU A 29 -3.21 -9.31 -6.92
N LEU A 30 -4.25 -10.12 -6.66
CA LEU A 30 -5.10 -9.93 -5.49
C LEU A 30 -4.46 -10.62 -4.27
N TRP A 31 -3.58 -9.89 -3.60
CA TRP A 31 -2.92 -10.41 -2.40
C TRP A 31 -3.89 -10.57 -1.22
N PRO A 32 -3.85 -11.70 -0.51
CA PRO A 32 -4.68 -11.92 0.69
C PRO A 32 -4.48 -10.83 1.76
N SER A 33 -3.26 -10.33 1.92
CA SER A 33 -2.93 -9.24 2.85
C SER A 33 -3.65 -7.94 2.51
N GLY A 34 -3.71 -7.57 1.23
CA GLY A 34 -4.46 -6.39 0.77
C GLY A 34 -5.96 -6.52 1.04
N LEU A 35 -6.52 -7.71 0.81
CA LEU A 35 -7.92 -7.96 1.11
C LEU A 35 -8.21 -7.93 2.61
N ALA A 36 -7.33 -8.51 3.45
CA ALA A 36 -7.45 -8.49 4.90
C ALA A 36 -7.39 -7.05 5.44
N LEU A 37 -6.41 -6.26 4.97
CA LEU A 37 -6.26 -4.86 5.35
C LEU A 37 -7.48 -4.04 4.93
N ALA A 38 -7.97 -4.19 3.71
CA ALA A 38 -9.18 -3.48 3.25
C ALA A 38 -10.42 -3.80 4.11
N ARG A 39 -10.59 -5.05 4.52
CA ARG A 39 -11.68 -5.44 5.44
C ARG A 39 -11.53 -4.79 6.81
N HIS A 40 -10.32 -4.74 7.34
CA HIS A 40 -10.04 -4.06 8.62
C HIS A 40 -10.30 -2.56 8.51
N VAL A 41 -9.75 -1.90 7.49
CA VAL A 41 -9.94 -0.46 7.20
C VAL A 41 -11.42 -0.11 7.08
N ALA A 42 -12.24 -0.96 6.47
CA ALA A 42 -13.68 -0.75 6.36
C ALA A 42 -14.42 -0.69 7.70
N THR A 43 -13.81 -1.14 8.81
CA THR A 43 -14.38 -1.07 10.16
C THR A 43 -13.98 0.20 10.93
N LEU A 44 -12.99 0.96 10.41
CA LEU A 44 -12.46 2.15 11.08
C LEU A 44 -13.34 3.38 10.83
N ASP A 45 -13.27 4.35 11.73
CA ASP A 45 -13.81 5.69 11.52
C ASP A 45 -12.71 6.56 10.91
N LEU A 46 -12.86 6.85 9.62
CA LEU A 46 -11.83 7.56 8.83
C LEU A 46 -12.34 8.88 8.24
N ALA A 47 -13.54 9.32 8.63
CA ALA A 47 -14.12 10.55 8.11
C ALA A 47 -13.17 11.75 8.32
N GLY A 48 -12.74 12.38 7.21
CA GLY A 48 -11.83 13.53 7.21
C GLY A 48 -10.37 13.23 7.56
N ARG A 49 -10.00 11.96 7.83
CA ARG A 49 -8.60 11.59 8.07
C ARG A 49 -7.80 11.57 6.76
N ARG A 50 -6.54 11.99 6.84
CA ARG A 50 -5.58 11.94 5.73
C ARG A 50 -4.90 10.58 5.73
N VAL A 51 -5.18 9.78 4.70
CA VAL A 51 -4.70 8.40 4.59
C VAL A 51 -3.75 8.27 3.40
N LEU A 52 -2.59 7.67 3.64
CA LEU A 52 -1.62 7.29 2.60
C LEU A 52 -1.59 5.77 2.47
N GLU A 53 -1.68 5.23 1.26
CA GLU A 53 -1.33 3.84 0.98
C GLU A 53 -0.03 3.76 0.19
N LEU A 54 0.91 2.95 0.68
CA LEU A 54 2.19 2.64 0.04
C LEU A 54 2.07 1.30 -0.69
N GLY A 55 2.57 1.23 -1.95
CA GLY A 55 2.51 0.00 -2.75
C GLY A 55 1.07 -0.48 -2.96
N CYS A 56 0.21 0.40 -3.47
CA CYS A 56 -1.24 0.19 -3.46
C CYS A 56 -1.72 -0.95 -4.38
N GLY A 57 -0.98 -1.32 -5.42
CA GLY A 57 -1.39 -2.32 -6.40
C GLY A 57 -2.83 -2.10 -6.89
N LEU A 58 -3.72 -3.06 -6.63
CA LEU A 58 -5.15 -2.95 -6.98
C LEU A 58 -5.93 -1.94 -6.12
N GLY A 59 -5.35 -1.43 -5.02
CA GLY A 59 -5.86 -0.32 -4.21
C GLY A 59 -7.04 -0.67 -3.31
N LEU A 60 -7.18 -1.92 -2.88
CA LEU A 60 -8.33 -2.31 -2.04
C LEU A 60 -8.40 -1.55 -0.72
N PRO A 61 -7.30 -1.39 0.05
CA PRO A 61 -7.30 -0.59 1.28
C PRO A 61 -7.64 0.88 1.03
N SER A 62 -7.09 1.49 -0.04
CA SER A 62 -7.40 2.87 -0.44
C SER A 62 -8.87 3.08 -0.77
N LEU A 63 -9.45 2.16 -1.55
CA LEU A 63 -10.88 2.21 -1.86
C LEU A 63 -11.73 2.07 -0.59
N ALA A 64 -11.37 1.17 0.31
CA ALA A 64 -12.07 1.00 1.58
C ALA A 64 -11.98 2.27 2.44
N ALA A 65 -10.80 2.90 2.54
CA ALA A 65 -10.61 4.13 3.28
C ALA A 65 -11.40 5.31 2.70
N ALA A 66 -11.39 5.48 1.37
CA ALA A 66 -12.15 6.53 0.70
C ALA A 66 -13.66 6.37 0.90
N LEU A 67 -14.18 5.14 0.83
CA LEU A 67 -15.59 4.84 1.10
C LEU A 67 -15.97 5.05 2.58
N ARG A 68 -14.99 5.15 3.48
CA ARG A 68 -15.14 5.55 4.90
C ARG A 68 -14.96 7.06 5.12
N GLY A 69 -14.84 7.85 4.05
CA GLY A 69 -14.78 9.31 4.10
C GLY A 69 -13.39 9.89 4.34
N ALA A 70 -12.33 9.09 4.15
CA ALA A 70 -10.95 9.56 4.23
C ALA A 70 -10.55 10.40 3.00
N ASP A 71 -9.62 11.36 3.19
CA ASP A 71 -8.84 12.00 2.11
C ASP A 71 -7.64 11.08 1.81
N VAL A 72 -7.72 10.33 0.71
CA VAL A 72 -6.78 9.26 0.40
C VAL A 72 -5.80 9.67 -0.69
N LEU A 73 -4.51 9.43 -0.44
CA LEU A 73 -3.47 9.31 -1.46
C LEU A 73 -3.00 7.85 -1.53
N ALA A 74 -3.13 7.22 -2.68
CA ALA A 74 -2.60 5.90 -2.96
C ALA A 74 -1.39 6.01 -3.88
N THR A 75 -0.32 5.27 -3.58
CA THR A 75 0.93 5.34 -4.34
C THR A 75 1.46 3.97 -4.70
N ASP A 76 2.03 3.89 -5.89
CA ASP A 76 2.75 2.73 -6.38
C ASP A 76 3.89 3.21 -7.28
N TRP A 77 4.87 2.35 -7.56
CA TRP A 77 5.93 2.68 -8.52
C TRP A 77 5.52 2.37 -9.97
N ALA A 78 4.57 1.43 -10.18
CA ALA A 78 4.12 0.96 -11.47
C ALA A 78 3.02 1.86 -12.06
N ASP A 79 3.23 2.38 -13.26
CA ASP A 79 2.25 3.22 -13.96
C ASP A 79 0.93 2.49 -14.19
N ASP A 80 0.98 1.20 -14.52
CA ASP A 80 -0.21 0.37 -14.75
C ASP A 80 -1.05 0.17 -13.49
N ALA A 81 -0.40 0.03 -12.32
CA ALA A 81 -1.10 0.00 -11.02
C ALA A 81 -1.87 1.31 -10.79
N ILE A 82 -1.20 2.44 -11.06
CA ILE A 82 -1.80 3.78 -10.94
C ILE A 82 -3.03 3.94 -11.83
N GLU A 83 -2.92 3.55 -13.10
CA GLU A 83 -4.04 3.64 -14.05
C GLU A 83 -5.19 2.70 -13.66
N LEU A 84 -4.87 1.47 -13.27
CA LEU A 84 -5.89 0.50 -12.86
C LEU A 84 -6.62 0.93 -11.60
N LEU A 85 -5.90 1.49 -10.62
CA LEU A 85 -6.53 2.03 -9.40
C LEU A 85 -7.43 3.22 -9.71
N ARG A 86 -7.09 4.13 -10.61
CA ARG A 86 -7.99 5.22 -11.05
C ARG A 86 -9.31 4.67 -11.56
N ARG A 87 -9.26 3.66 -12.44
CA ARG A 87 -10.45 2.98 -12.96
C ARG A 87 -11.25 2.26 -11.87
N ASN A 88 -10.56 1.65 -10.92
CA ASN A 88 -11.20 1.02 -9.76
C ASN A 88 -11.88 2.04 -8.86
N ALA A 89 -11.27 3.20 -8.64
CA ALA A 89 -11.84 4.29 -7.87
C ALA A 89 -13.12 4.84 -8.54
N GLU A 90 -13.08 5.16 -9.82
CA GLU A 90 -14.23 5.60 -10.60
C GLU A 90 -15.38 4.57 -10.54
N ARG A 91 -15.06 3.30 -10.76
CA ARG A 91 -16.04 2.18 -10.73
C ARG A 91 -16.78 2.07 -9.39
N ASN A 92 -16.13 2.43 -8.29
CA ASN A 92 -16.70 2.35 -6.95
C ASN A 92 -17.21 3.69 -6.42
N GLY A 93 -17.13 4.78 -7.20
CA GLY A 93 -17.49 6.13 -6.74
C GLY A 93 -16.61 6.61 -5.57
N ALA A 94 -15.39 6.08 -5.48
CA ALA A 94 -14.43 6.42 -4.44
C ALA A 94 -13.53 7.57 -4.89
N LEU A 95 -13.35 8.58 -4.04
CA LEU A 95 -12.44 9.70 -4.31
C LEU A 95 -11.05 9.36 -3.77
N VAL A 96 -10.16 8.94 -4.66
CA VAL A 96 -8.77 8.58 -4.34
C VAL A 96 -7.83 9.38 -5.24
N ARG A 97 -6.90 10.13 -4.63
CA ARG A 97 -5.76 10.66 -5.36
C ARG A 97 -4.75 9.54 -5.58
N VAL A 98 -4.24 9.41 -6.80
CA VAL A 98 -3.33 8.31 -7.16
C VAL A 98 -2.09 8.90 -7.81
N GLU A 99 -0.92 8.61 -7.24
CA GLU A 99 0.36 9.14 -7.70
C GLU A 99 1.41 8.03 -7.82
N ARG A 100 2.24 8.12 -8.87
CA ARG A 100 3.41 7.27 -9.00
C ARG A 100 4.53 7.81 -8.12
N VAL A 101 5.00 6.99 -7.16
CA VAL A 101 6.09 7.35 -6.27
C VAL A 101 6.97 6.13 -6.01
N ARG A 102 8.29 6.29 -6.16
CA ARG A 102 9.29 5.31 -5.70
C ARG A 102 9.70 5.66 -4.27
N TRP A 103 9.88 4.67 -3.42
CA TRP A 103 10.31 4.90 -2.03
C TRP A 103 11.76 5.39 -1.93
N SER A 104 12.58 5.15 -2.96
CA SER A 104 13.91 5.74 -3.11
C SER A 104 13.87 7.26 -3.39
N GLU A 105 12.72 7.80 -3.81
CA GLU A 105 12.51 9.21 -4.11
C GLU A 105 11.25 9.72 -3.37
N PRO A 106 11.25 9.73 -2.02
CA PRO A 106 10.04 9.91 -1.21
C PRO A 106 9.57 11.38 -1.07
N GLU A 107 10.25 12.34 -1.69
CA GLU A 107 9.99 13.77 -1.52
C GLU A 107 8.52 14.17 -1.71
N PRO A 108 7.74 13.60 -2.66
CA PRO A 108 6.32 13.93 -2.81
C PRO A 108 5.52 13.55 -1.55
N LEU A 109 5.80 12.38 -0.96
CA LEU A 109 5.14 11.89 0.25
C LEU A 109 5.48 12.74 1.48
N LEU A 110 6.76 13.12 1.60
CA LEU A 110 7.27 13.92 2.71
C LEU A 110 6.76 15.36 2.67
N ARG A 111 6.62 15.95 1.48
CA ARG A 111 6.02 17.29 1.35
C ARG A 111 4.54 17.29 1.72
N ALA A 112 3.86 16.15 1.54
CA ALA A 112 2.46 16.01 1.88
C ALA A 112 2.22 15.58 3.34
N ALA A 113 3.26 15.16 4.07
CA ALA A 113 3.18 14.79 5.50
C ALA A 113 2.79 16.00 6.38
N PRO A 114 2.27 15.81 7.61
CA PRO A 114 2.01 14.50 8.24
C PRO A 114 0.72 13.83 7.73
N TRP A 115 0.71 12.51 7.79
CA TRP A 115 -0.46 11.68 7.55
C TRP A 115 -1.10 11.26 8.87
N ASP A 116 -2.42 11.03 8.88
CA ASP A 116 -3.10 10.50 10.08
C ASP A 116 -3.00 8.97 10.14
N LEU A 117 -2.95 8.33 8.96
CA LEU A 117 -2.84 6.89 8.82
C LEU A 117 -2.05 6.53 7.56
N VAL A 118 -1.08 5.66 7.71
CA VAL A 118 -0.34 5.04 6.61
C VAL A 118 -0.75 3.56 6.51
N LEU A 119 -1.06 3.10 5.31
CA LEU A 119 -1.46 1.73 5.00
C LEU A 119 -0.39 1.05 4.14
N GLY A 120 -0.15 -0.22 4.39
CA GLY A 120 0.69 -1.06 3.55
C GLY A 120 0.29 -2.53 3.65
N ALA A 121 0.36 -3.25 2.54
CA ALA A 121 0.00 -4.66 2.51
C ALA A 121 1.01 -5.46 1.69
N ASP A 122 1.65 -6.46 2.30
CA ASP A 122 2.58 -7.38 1.66
C ASP A 122 3.82 -6.68 1.05
N LEU A 123 4.38 -5.69 1.75
CA LEU A 123 5.45 -4.84 1.23
C LEU A 123 6.86 -5.38 1.52
N LEU A 124 7.02 -6.32 2.47
CA LEU A 124 8.31 -6.78 2.97
C LEU A 124 8.82 -8.04 2.23
N TYR A 125 8.58 -8.13 0.92
CA TYR A 125 8.97 -9.29 0.11
C TYR A 125 10.44 -9.26 -0.34
N GLU A 126 11.11 -8.10 -0.24
CA GLU A 126 12.54 -7.90 -0.50
C GLU A 126 13.21 -7.16 0.66
N GLU A 127 14.51 -7.40 0.88
CA GLU A 127 15.30 -6.75 1.93
C GLU A 127 15.33 -5.24 1.74
N ARG A 128 15.57 -4.77 0.51
CA ARG A 128 15.58 -3.33 0.17
C ARG A 128 14.26 -2.63 0.53
N ASN A 129 13.12 -3.32 0.43
CA ASN A 129 11.83 -2.76 0.80
C ASN A 129 11.74 -2.53 2.31
N ALA A 130 12.23 -3.48 3.11
CA ALA A 130 12.29 -3.34 4.55
C ALA A 130 13.19 -2.17 4.97
N ASP A 131 14.34 -1.99 4.30
CA ASP A 131 15.26 -0.88 4.56
C ASP A 131 14.63 0.46 4.20
N GLN A 132 14.11 0.60 2.98
CA GLN A 132 13.49 1.85 2.50
C GLN A 132 12.28 2.24 3.34
N LEU A 133 11.38 1.29 3.65
CA LEU A 133 10.24 1.54 4.51
C LEU A 133 10.67 1.86 5.95
N GLY A 134 11.72 1.20 6.44
CA GLY A 134 12.30 1.45 7.75
C GLY A 134 12.82 2.87 7.94
N GLU A 135 13.25 3.53 6.87
CA GLU A 135 13.69 4.92 6.86
C GLU A 135 12.54 5.90 6.58
N LEU A 136 11.58 5.48 5.77
CA LEU A 136 10.48 6.33 5.31
C LEU A 136 9.39 6.51 6.36
N LEU A 137 8.90 5.42 6.96
CA LEU A 137 7.73 5.45 7.84
C LEU A 137 7.83 6.45 8.99
N PRO A 138 8.97 6.57 9.72
CA PRO A 138 9.10 7.56 10.80
C PRO A 138 8.99 9.02 10.35
N ARG A 139 9.16 9.28 9.05
CA ARG A 139 9.14 10.63 8.47
C ARG A 139 7.75 11.02 7.95
N LEU A 140 6.85 10.05 7.83
CA LEU A 140 5.49 10.28 7.33
C LEU A 140 4.52 10.75 8.42
N GLY A 141 4.80 10.41 9.66
CA GLY A 141 3.93 10.69 10.82
C GLY A 141 2.69 9.79 10.85
N GLY A 142 1.90 9.96 11.91
CA GLY A 142 0.66 9.22 12.09
C GLY A 142 0.83 7.76 12.51
N GLU A 143 -0.28 7.04 12.48
CA GLU A 143 -0.34 5.59 12.72
C GLU A 143 -0.05 4.83 11.44
N THR A 144 0.69 3.73 11.52
CA THR A 144 0.87 2.83 10.37
C THR A 144 0.19 1.50 10.63
N LEU A 145 -0.62 1.04 9.69
CA LEU A 145 -1.20 -0.31 9.65
C LEU A 145 -0.55 -1.11 8.51
N LEU A 146 0.17 -2.16 8.90
CA LEU A 146 0.84 -3.06 7.96
C LEU A 146 0.20 -4.45 7.99
N ALA A 147 -0.32 -4.90 6.86
CA ALA A 147 -0.74 -6.30 6.68
C ALA A 147 0.43 -7.12 6.14
N GLU A 148 0.88 -8.12 6.91
CA GLU A 148 2.11 -8.85 6.64
C GLU A 148 1.89 -10.37 6.77
N PRO A 149 2.09 -11.15 5.68
CA PRO A 149 1.76 -12.58 5.67
C PRO A 149 2.82 -13.48 6.34
N GLY A 150 3.95 -12.94 6.77
CA GLY A 150 5.08 -13.68 7.34
C GLY A 150 6.26 -13.78 6.36
N ARG A 151 6.57 -12.71 5.64
CA ARG A 151 7.73 -12.63 4.74
C ARG A 151 9.04 -12.76 5.53
N PRO A 152 10.15 -13.18 4.90
CA PRO A 152 11.44 -13.38 5.58
C PRO A 152 11.94 -12.15 6.34
N TYR A 153 11.74 -10.96 5.79
CA TYR A 153 12.23 -9.70 6.37
C TYR A 153 11.26 -9.07 7.39
N ALA A 154 10.06 -9.63 7.54
CA ALA A 154 9.01 -9.06 8.38
C ALA A 154 9.32 -9.09 9.87
N GLN A 155 9.92 -10.19 10.36
CA GLN A 155 10.10 -10.38 11.80
C GLN A 155 10.99 -9.30 12.43
N ASP A 156 12.11 -8.98 11.81
CA ASP A 156 13.03 -7.96 12.28
C ASP A 156 12.44 -6.56 12.12
N PHE A 157 11.78 -6.33 11.00
CA PHE A 157 11.06 -5.08 10.73
C PHE A 157 9.99 -4.81 11.79
N LEU A 158 9.12 -5.75 12.07
CA LEU A 158 8.05 -5.62 13.08
C LEU A 158 8.63 -5.38 14.48
N ARG A 159 9.75 -6.05 14.83
CA ARG A 159 10.44 -5.80 16.12
C ARG A 159 11.02 -4.39 16.21
N ARG A 160 11.63 -3.89 15.12
CA ARG A 160 12.18 -2.53 15.05
C ARG A 160 11.14 -1.46 15.37
N PHE A 161 9.90 -1.65 14.92
CA PHE A 161 8.79 -0.72 15.11
C PHE A 161 7.90 -1.05 16.32
N ALA A 162 8.32 -1.93 17.22
CA ALA A 162 7.51 -2.37 18.36
C ALA A 162 6.05 -2.69 17.95
N ALA A 163 5.91 -3.41 16.84
CA ALA A 163 4.63 -3.65 16.19
C ALA A 163 3.65 -4.41 17.09
N GLU A 164 2.43 -3.90 17.20
CA GLU A 164 1.35 -4.52 17.96
C GLU A 164 0.32 -5.17 17.01
N PRO A 165 -0.07 -6.42 17.18
CA PRO A 165 -1.13 -7.04 16.39
C PRO A 165 -2.48 -6.39 16.71
N VAL A 166 -3.19 -5.91 15.67
CA VAL A 166 -4.55 -5.35 15.82
C VAL A 166 -5.64 -6.23 15.19
N ALA A 167 -5.24 -7.12 14.28
CA ALA A 167 -6.07 -8.17 13.70
C ALA A 167 -5.17 -9.31 13.19
N ASP A 168 -5.76 -10.35 12.61
CA ASP A 168 -4.97 -11.44 12.03
C ASP A 168 -4.02 -10.90 10.96
N ARG A 169 -2.69 -11.04 11.23
CA ARG A 169 -1.59 -10.56 10.36
C ARG A 169 -1.66 -9.08 10.00
N ILE A 170 -2.35 -8.26 10.78
CA ILE A 170 -2.35 -6.81 10.66
C ILE A 170 -1.74 -6.23 11.93
N TYR A 171 -0.75 -5.38 11.75
CA TYR A 171 0.06 -4.81 12.80
C TYR A 171 -0.03 -3.29 12.78
N ARG A 172 -0.13 -2.69 13.97
CA ARG A 172 0.07 -1.26 14.19
C ARG A 172 1.55 -1.05 14.50
N LEU A 173 2.19 -0.12 13.80
CA LEU A 173 3.57 0.25 14.02
C LEU A 173 3.64 1.57 14.80
N ALA A 174 4.57 1.65 15.77
CA ALA A 174 4.95 2.89 16.42
C ALA A 174 6.05 3.58 15.59
N CYS A 175 5.69 4.64 14.86
CA CYS A 175 6.61 5.41 14.01
C CYS A 175 6.89 6.79 14.59
#